data_dd92b06da6d2b85499e64a30e8b39a82
#
_entry.id   dd92b06da6d2b85499e64a30e8b39a82
#
_cell.length_a   1.000
_cell.length_b   1.000
_cell.length_c   1.000
_cell.angle_alpha   90.00
_cell.angle_beta   90.00
_cell.angle_gamma   90.00
#
_symmetry.space_group_name_H-M   'P 1'
#
loop_
_entity.id
_entity.type
_entity.pdbx_description
1 polymer ?
#
loop_
_entity_poly.entity_id
_entity_poly.type
_entity_poly.pdbx_seq_one_letter_code
_entity_poly.pdbx_strand_id
1 'polypeptide(L)'
;MQKLFSLILFFFIFSLSQAQNKLGNPEVDPVQIQKTYEQWSVYQNKNIMLSRDFTALDASSKEISKEVFLDQLANGSFIPIRLKSDASVFYYKLFKIQPKTDTSIKATINQIGFDAFKNYKMEGTVFPKFSFKDLDGNLVTNESMKGKIIVIKCWYIHCTPCIKEFPQVNKLVEEYKDRKDILFISLAEDSPEQLKVFLSRKPLSYSVIPDMKEYMNNALQLNSFPTHFILNKEGLISKVLPNFESLEVALAKESKF
;
A
#
# COMPACT_ATOMS: atom_id res chain seq x y z
N MET A 1 -10.39 70.71 -33.34
CA MET A 1 -10.75 70.13 -31.99
C MET A 1 -10.65 68.61 -32.08
N GLN A 2 -9.44 68.06 -31.81
CA GLN A 2 -9.20 66.63 -31.79
C GLN A 2 -9.30 66.15 -30.34
N LYS A 3 -10.26 65.24 -30.09
CA LYS A 3 -10.39 64.57 -28.80
C LYS A 3 -9.49 63.32 -28.77
N LEU A 4 -8.50 63.38 -27.91
CA LEU A 4 -7.61 62.26 -27.57
C LEU A 4 -8.42 61.30 -26.67
N PHE A 5 -8.66 60.06 -27.15
CA PHE A 5 -9.21 58.98 -26.32
C PHE A 5 -8.00 58.22 -25.73
N SER A 6 -7.75 58.37 -24.44
CA SER A 6 -6.75 57.63 -23.68
C SER A 6 -7.33 56.25 -23.29
N LEU A 7 -6.81 55.21 -23.87
CA LEU A 7 -7.20 53.80 -23.58
C LEU A 7 -6.32 53.33 -22.41
N ILE A 8 -6.88 53.28 -21.20
CA ILE A 8 -6.24 52.74 -20.00
C ILE A 8 -6.41 51.23 -20.04
N LEU A 9 -5.32 50.53 -20.38
CA LEU A 9 -5.24 49.08 -20.36
C LEU A 9 -5.02 48.61 -18.91
N PHE A 10 -6.05 48.09 -18.26
CA PHE A 10 -5.94 47.48 -16.92
C PHE A 10 -5.34 46.08 -17.08
N PHE A 11 -4.05 45.94 -16.78
CA PHE A 11 -3.45 44.64 -16.59
C PHE A 11 -3.93 44.03 -15.26
N PHE A 12 -4.86 43.09 -15.35
CA PHE A 12 -5.20 42.19 -14.24
C PHE A 12 -4.03 41.19 -14.06
N ILE A 13 -3.15 41.50 -13.14
CA ILE A 13 -2.13 40.53 -12.68
C ILE A 13 -2.88 39.51 -11.80
N PHE A 14 -3.27 38.39 -12.39
CA PHE A 14 -3.71 37.21 -11.64
C PHE A 14 -2.49 36.66 -10.91
N SER A 15 -2.25 37.09 -9.68
CA SER A 15 -1.35 36.42 -8.77
C SER A 15 -1.94 35.06 -8.41
N LEU A 16 -1.52 34.01 -9.13
CA LEU A 16 -1.66 32.62 -8.69
C LEU A 16 -0.84 32.49 -7.41
N SER A 17 -1.48 32.71 -6.27
CA SER A 17 -0.97 32.28 -4.98
C SER A 17 -0.96 30.75 -5.01
N GLN A 18 0.14 30.17 -5.47
CA GLN A 18 0.46 28.79 -5.17
C GLN A 18 0.56 28.72 -3.65
N ALA A 19 -0.41 28.08 -3.02
CA ALA A 19 -0.28 27.64 -1.64
C ALA A 19 0.93 26.68 -1.60
N GLN A 20 2.11 27.23 -1.33
CA GLN A 20 3.29 26.43 -1.01
C GLN A 20 2.92 25.68 0.27
N ASN A 21 2.57 24.41 0.13
CA ASN A 21 2.51 23.48 1.26
C ASN A 21 3.84 23.61 1.99
N LYS A 22 3.83 24.24 3.16
CA LYS A 22 5.04 24.35 3.97
C LYS A 22 5.46 22.95 4.35
N LEU A 23 6.47 22.42 3.66
CA LEU A 23 7.18 21.22 4.06
C LEU A 23 7.64 21.41 5.51
N GLY A 24 7.05 20.62 6.41
CA GLY A 24 7.36 20.67 7.82
C GLY A 24 8.72 20.04 8.14
N ASN A 25 9.16 20.23 9.37
CA ASN A 25 10.34 19.56 9.89
C ASN A 25 10.11 18.04 9.99
N PRO A 26 11.18 17.23 10.00
CA PRO A 26 11.09 15.81 10.31
C PRO A 26 10.28 15.53 11.59
N GLU A 27 9.45 14.47 11.57
CA GLU A 27 8.70 14.02 12.76
C GLU A 27 9.61 13.60 13.91
N VAL A 28 10.81 13.14 13.59
CA VAL A 28 11.86 12.72 14.52
C VAL A 28 13.21 13.21 14.06
N ASP A 29 14.20 13.28 14.96
CA ASP A 29 15.58 13.55 14.60
C ASP A 29 16.16 12.37 13.78
N PRO A 30 16.53 12.58 12.51
CA PRO A 30 17.01 11.51 11.63
C PRO A 30 18.30 10.84 12.11
N VAL A 31 19.11 11.53 12.92
CA VAL A 31 20.35 10.97 13.48
C VAL A 31 20.07 10.16 14.72
N GLN A 32 19.22 10.66 15.60
CA GLN A 32 18.87 9.97 16.86
C GLN A 32 18.16 8.65 16.60
N ILE A 33 17.22 8.63 15.64
CA ILE A 33 16.42 7.44 15.34
C ILE A 33 17.23 6.26 14.78
N GLN A 34 18.48 6.51 14.37
CA GLN A 34 19.38 5.49 13.85
C GLN A 34 20.31 4.88 14.90
N LYS A 35 20.25 5.32 16.17
CA LYS A 35 21.16 4.87 17.23
C LYS A 35 20.85 3.46 17.73
N THR A 36 19.57 3.11 17.87
CA THR A 36 19.15 1.81 18.38
C THR A 36 18.00 1.25 17.56
N TYR A 37 17.98 -0.08 17.41
CA TYR A 37 16.91 -0.79 16.71
C TYR A 37 15.54 -0.59 17.38
N GLU A 38 15.50 -0.50 18.70
CA GLU A 38 14.26 -0.28 19.45
C GLU A 38 13.59 1.05 19.05
N GLN A 39 14.34 2.15 19.05
CA GLN A 39 13.83 3.47 18.63
C GLN A 39 13.36 3.44 17.19
N TRP A 40 14.15 2.84 16.30
CA TRP A 40 13.81 2.69 14.90
C TRP A 40 12.52 1.88 14.70
N SER A 41 12.40 0.73 15.36
CA SER A 41 11.24 -0.16 15.24
C SER A 41 9.93 0.54 15.65
N VAL A 42 9.95 1.27 16.77
CA VAL A 42 8.79 2.07 17.22
C VAL A 42 8.43 3.14 16.18
N TYR A 43 9.41 3.87 15.67
CA TYR A 43 9.21 4.88 14.64
C TYR A 43 8.66 4.27 13.36
N GLN A 44 9.30 3.22 12.85
CA GLN A 44 8.91 2.52 11.62
C GLN A 44 7.46 2.08 11.67
N ASN A 45 7.08 1.36 12.72
CA ASN A 45 5.72 0.81 12.84
C ASN A 45 4.64 1.89 12.89
N LYS A 46 4.97 3.08 13.42
CA LYS A 46 4.02 4.19 13.55
C LYS A 46 3.97 5.09 12.32
N ASN A 47 5.09 5.29 11.63
CA ASN A 47 5.24 6.40 10.69
C ASN A 47 5.52 5.96 9.24
N ILE A 48 5.98 4.71 9.00
CA ILE A 48 6.38 4.28 7.67
C ILE A 48 5.28 3.45 7.02
N MET A 49 4.60 4.03 6.05
CA MET A 49 3.47 3.43 5.32
C MET A 49 3.68 3.58 3.80
N LEU A 50 4.72 2.89 3.27
CA LEU A 50 5.17 3.04 1.88
C LEU A 50 4.17 2.52 0.82
N SER A 51 3.19 1.72 1.22
CA SER A 51 2.09 1.29 0.34
C SER A 51 1.07 2.39 0.04
N ARG A 52 0.97 3.41 0.91
CA ARG A 52 0.08 4.56 0.70
C ARG A 52 0.65 5.52 -0.35
N ASP A 53 -0.21 6.41 -0.85
CA ASP A 53 0.25 7.53 -1.66
C ASP A 53 0.98 8.54 -0.76
N PHE A 54 2.11 9.04 -1.25
CA PHE A 54 2.91 10.04 -0.56
C PHE A 54 3.72 10.85 -1.55
N THR A 55 4.12 12.04 -1.15
CA THR A 55 5.13 12.84 -1.87
C THR A 55 6.52 12.44 -1.40
N ALA A 56 7.36 12.04 -2.35
CA ALA A 56 8.71 11.58 -2.11
C ALA A 56 9.75 12.68 -2.35
N LEU A 57 10.66 12.86 -1.40
CA LEU A 57 11.74 13.82 -1.48
C LEU A 57 13.10 13.12 -1.35
N ASP A 58 14.06 13.54 -2.16
CA ASP A 58 15.43 13.11 -2.02
C ASP A 58 16.12 13.76 -0.79
N ALA A 59 17.40 13.45 -0.58
CA ALA A 59 18.18 14.01 0.53
C ALA A 59 18.35 15.54 0.46
N SER A 60 18.25 16.15 -0.73
CA SER A 60 18.31 17.59 -0.94
C SER A 60 16.96 18.31 -0.82
N SER A 61 15.88 17.57 -0.53
CA SER A 61 14.49 18.03 -0.49
C SER A 61 13.87 18.32 -1.87
N LYS A 62 14.46 17.79 -2.92
CA LYS A 62 13.87 17.83 -4.26
C LYS A 62 12.84 16.70 -4.37
N GLU A 63 11.68 17.00 -4.96
CA GLU A 63 10.67 15.98 -5.25
C GLU A 63 11.17 14.99 -6.31
N ILE A 64 10.98 13.70 -6.03
CA ILE A 64 11.34 12.58 -6.91
C ILE A 64 10.14 11.65 -7.05
N SER A 65 10.15 10.77 -8.04
CA SER A 65 9.09 9.77 -8.18
C SER A 65 9.12 8.76 -7.02
N LYS A 66 7.95 8.18 -6.69
CA LYS A 66 7.84 7.11 -5.71
C LYS A 66 8.73 5.92 -6.08
N GLU A 67 8.85 5.60 -7.37
CA GLU A 67 9.71 4.53 -7.87
C GLU A 67 11.18 4.77 -7.50
N VAL A 68 11.71 5.95 -7.81
CA VAL A 68 13.10 6.32 -7.48
C VAL A 68 13.34 6.33 -5.96
N PHE A 69 12.35 6.80 -5.19
CA PHE A 69 12.43 6.79 -3.73
C PHE A 69 12.53 5.37 -3.16
N LEU A 70 11.67 4.47 -3.60
CA LEU A 70 11.63 3.07 -3.13
C LEU A 70 12.88 2.31 -3.57
N ASP A 71 13.38 2.53 -4.78
CA ASP A 71 14.64 1.96 -5.26
C ASP A 71 15.82 2.37 -4.38
N GLN A 72 15.92 3.66 -4.02
CA GLN A 72 16.97 4.16 -3.13
C GLN A 72 16.88 3.58 -1.70
N LEU A 73 15.68 3.26 -1.21
CA LEU A 73 15.51 2.54 0.05
C LEU A 73 15.98 1.09 -0.07
N ALA A 74 15.57 0.39 -1.14
CA ALA A 74 15.96 -0.98 -1.39
C ALA A 74 17.49 -1.17 -1.51
N ASN A 75 18.20 -0.15 -1.98
CA ASN A 75 19.67 -0.12 -2.04
C ASN A 75 20.35 0.12 -0.68
N GLY A 76 19.57 0.42 0.38
CA GLY A 76 20.07 0.48 1.76
C GLY A 76 21.01 1.66 2.08
N SER A 77 20.97 2.69 1.28
CA SER A 77 21.81 3.90 1.50
C SER A 77 21.09 4.99 2.30
N PHE A 78 19.77 4.90 2.41
CA PHE A 78 18.92 5.92 3.00
C PHE A 78 17.88 5.33 3.94
N ILE A 79 17.39 6.17 4.88
CA ILE A 79 16.20 5.92 5.68
C ILE A 79 15.08 6.85 5.25
N PRO A 80 13.81 6.42 5.27
CA PRO A 80 12.67 7.27 5.02
C PRO A 80 12.27 7.98 6.32
N ILE A 81 12.26 9.30 6.32
CA ILE A 81 11.76 10.08 7.45
C ILE A 81 10.51 10.84 7.02
N ARG A 82 9.45 10.65 7.79
CA ARG A 82 8.22 11.39 7.60
C ARG A 82 8.40 12.84 8.02
N LEU A 83 7.89 13.76 7.20
CA LEU A 83 7.84 15.17 7.51
C LEU A 83 6.47 15.53 8.10
N LYS A 84 6.44 16.51 9.00
CA LYS A 84 5.19 17.10 9.50
C LYS A 84 4.44 17.73 8.33
N SER A 85 3.16 17.46 8.20
CA SER A 85 2.30 17.98 7.15
C SER A 85 0.86 18.12 7.65
N ASP A 86 0.10 18.99 7.02
CA ASP A 86 -1.31 19.15 7.31
C ASP A 86 -2.11 17.94 6.78
N ALA A 87 -2.20 16.98 7.61
CA ALA A 87 -3.13 15.85 7.77
C ALA A 87 -3.38 14.84 6.65
N SER A 88 -3.58 15.14 5.39
CA SER A 88 -4.05 14.14 4.42
C SER A 88 -2.97 13.59 3.48
N VAL A 89 -1.85 14.27 3.34
CA VAL A 89 -0.75 13.88 2.46
C VAL A 89 0.48 13.52 3.26
N PHE A 90 1.01 12.35 3.02
CA PHE A 90 2.29 11.94 3.60
C PHE A 90 3.44 12.49 2.76
N TYR A 91 4.44 13.03 3.45
CA TYR A 91 5.72 13.43 2.84
C TYR A 91 6.82 12.61 3.48
N TYR A 92 7.61 11.93 2.66
CA TYR A 92 8.81 11.24 3.09
C TYR A 92 10.03 11.84 2.44
N LYS A 93 11.05 12.10 3.27
CA LYS A 93 12.37 12.54 2.80
C LYS A 93 13.39 11.46 3.08
N LEU A 94 14.31 11.26 2.13
CA LEU A 94 15.45 10.38 2.29
C LEU A 94 16.53 11.04 3.13
N PHE A 95 17.01 10.35 4.15
CA PHE A 95 18.18 10.73 4.94
C PHE A 95 19.24 9.64 4.85
N LYS A 96 20.50 10.04 4.67
CA LYS A 96 21.60 9.08 4.59
C LYS A 96 21.72 8.26 5.87
N ILE A 97 21.95 6.97 5.70
CA ILE A 97 22.32 6.08 6.80
C ILE A 97 23.68 6.52 7.35
N GLN A 98 23.75 6.67 8.67
CA GLN A 98 24.97 7.08 9.34
C GLN A 98 25.96 5.92 9.41
N PRO A 99 27.30 6.17 9.40
CA PRO A 99 28.30 5.10 9.48
C PRO A 99 28.14 4.20 10.71
N LYS A 100 27.68 4.75 11.82
CA LYS A 100 27.48 4.04 13.10
C LYS A 100 26.05 3.54 13.31
N THR A 101 25.19 3.54 12.27
CA THR A 101 23.83 2.99 12.35
C THR A 101 23.88 1.50 12.67
N ASP A 102 23.01 1.07 13.59
CA ASP A 102 22.82 -0.35 13.94
C ASP A 102 22.56 -1.19 12.68
N THR A 103 23.25 -2.33 12.58
CA THR A 103 23.18 -3.22 11.40
C THR A 103 21.77 -3.80 11.20
N SER A 104 21.01 -4.03 12.28
CA SER A 104 19.62 -4.48 12.23
C SER A 104 18.71 -3.44 11.59
N ILE A 105 18.96 -2.14 11.83
CA ILE A 105 18.23 -1.06 11.17
C ILE A 105 18.47 -1.10 9.66
N LYS A 106 19.75 -1.24 9.24
CA LYS A 106 20.08 -1.32 7.81
C LYS A 106 19.37 -2.50 7.14
N ALA A 107 19.43 -3.68 7.76
CA ALA A 107 18.77 -4.89 7.25
C ALA A 107 17.25 -4.70 7.11
N THR A 108 16.62 -4.09 8.13
CA THR A 108 15.17 -3.83 8.13
C THR A 108 14.79 -2.84 7.04
N ILE A 109 15.57 -1.76 6.85
CA ILE A 109 15.28 -0.75 5.82
C ILE A 109 15.40 -1.36 4.43
N ASN A 110 16.46 -2.16 4.17
CA ASN A 110 16.62 -2.85 2.90
C ASN A 110 15.42 -3.75 2.62
N GLN A 111 14.97 -4.51 3.62
CA GLN A 111 13.85 -5.42 3.46
C GLN A 111 12.55 -4.65 3.15
N ILE A 112 12.19 -3.64 3.96
CA ILE A 112 10.97 -2.86 3.71
C ILE A 112 11.01 -2.08 2.40
N GLY A 113 12.20 -1.56 2.02
CA GLY A 113 12.41 -0.88 0.75
C GLY A 113 12.24 -1.82 -0.43
N PHE A 114 12.86 -3.00 -0.35
CA PHE A 114 12.76 -4.04 -1.38
C PHE A 114 11.31 -4.52 -1.55
N ASP A 115 10.62 -4.85 -0.45
CA ASP A 115 9.23 -5.30 -0.50
C ASP A 115 8.31 -4.21 -1.05
N ALA A 116 8.48 -2.97 -0.60
CA ALA A 116 7.68 -1.85 -1.08
C ALA A 116 7.93 -1.55 -2.58
N PHE A 117 9.19 -1.61 -3.03
CA PHE A 117 9.55 -1.42 -4.44
C PHE A 117 8.95 -2.52 -5.32
N LYS A 118 9.13 -3.78 -4.91
CA LYS A 118 8.56 -4.94 -5.60
C LYS A 118 7.04 -4.82 -5.72
N ASN A 119 6.35 -4.54 -4.62
CA ASN A 119 4.90 -4.37 -4.59
C ASN A 119 4.47 -3.21 -5.51
N TYR A 120 5.17 -2.09 -5.46
CA TYR A 120 4.90 -0.94 -6.33
C TYR A 120 5.06 -1.29 -7.82
N LYS A 121 6.05 -2.10 -8.19
CA LYS A 121 6.26 -2.55 -9.58
C LYS A 121 5.15 -3.48 -10.10
N MET A 122 4.38 -4.08 -9.22
CA MET A 122 3.19 -4.86 -9.60
C MET A 122 1.98 -3.96 -9.85
N GLU A 123 1.91 -2.78 -9.25
CA GLU A 123 0.79 -1.85 -9.45
C GLU A 123 0.71 -1.41 -10.93
N GLY A 124 -0.50 -1.37 -11.49
CA GLY A 124 -0.76 -1.08 -12.89
C GLY A 124 -0.58 -2.27 -13.84
N THR A 125 -0.09 -3.42 -13.38
CA THR A 125 0.04 -4.63 -14.22
C THR A 125 -1.25 -5.47 -14.18
N VAL A 126 -1.42 -6.33 -15.19
CA VAL A 126 -2.53 -7.28 -15.25
C VAL A 126 -2.35 -8.36 -14.18
N PHE A 127 -3.40 -8.64 -13.41
CA PHE A 127 -3.37 -9.73 -12.45
C PHE A 127 -3.15 -11.08 -13.17
N PRO A 128 -2.26 -11.96 -12.69
CA PRO A 128 -1.95 -13.22 -13.35
C PRO A 128 -3.18 -14.08 -13.62
N LYS A 129 -3.08 -14.99 -14.60
CA LYS A 129 -4.18 -15.90 -14.97
C LYS A 129 -4.67 -16.67 -13.74
N PHE A 130 -5.99 -16.62 -13.54
CA PHE A 130 -6.67 -17.14 -12.36
C PHE A 130 -7.90 -17.96 -12.75
N SER A 131 -7.97 -19.21 -12.30
CA SER A 131 -9.10 -20.10 -12.55
C SER A 131 -9.10 -21.19 -11.48
N PHE A 132 -9.76 -20.93 -10.33
CA PHE A 132 -9.75 -21.81 -9.17
C PHE A 132 -11.14 -21.91 -8.55
N LYS A 133 -11.40 -23.00 -7.81
CA LYS A 133 -12.63 -23.18 -7.05
C LYS A 133 -12.45 -22.73 -5.60
N ASP A 134 -13.45 -22.07 -5.08
CA ASP A 134 -13.53 -21.79 -3.64
C ASP A 134 -13.99 -23.04 -2.84
N LEU A 135 -14.01 -22.91 -1.52
CA LEU A 135 -14.44 -24.00 -0.62
C LEU A 135 -15.90 -24.45 -0.82
N ASP A 136 -16.73 -23.60 -1.41
CA ASP A 136 -18.13 -23.90 -1.74
C ASP A 136 -18.29 -24.50 -3.14
N GLY A 137 -17.18 -24.64 -3.88
CA GLY A 137 -17.15 -25.22 -5.22
C GLY A 137 -17.42 -24.21 -6.35
N ASN A 138 -17.59 -22.92 -6.06
CA ASN A 138 -17.80 -21.89 -7.06
C ASN A 138 -16.49 -21.62 -7.82
N LEU A 139 -16.57 -21.57 -9.17
CA LEU A 139 -15.42 -21.26 -10.00
C LEU A 139 -15.20 -19.75 -10.05
N VAL A 140 -14.01 -19.30 -9.65
CA VAL A 140 -13.56 -17.92 -9.74
C VAL A 140 -12.50 -17.80 -10.84
N THR A 141 -12.71 -16.90 -11.80
CA THR A 141 -11.82 -16.69 -12.95
C THR A 141 -11.61 -15.21 -13.20
N ASN A 142 -10.57 -14.84 -13.99
CA ASN A 142 -10.41 -13.46 -14.43
C ASN A 142 -11.68 -12.91 -15.09
N GLU A 143 -12.40 -13.73 -15.90
CA GLU A 143 -13.65 -13.32 -16.55
C GLU A 143 -14.77 -13.02 -15.53
N SER A 144 -14.91 -13.85 -14.48
CA SER A 144 -15.92 -13.62 -13.44
C SER A 144 -15.65 -12.41 -12.56
N MET A 145 -14.39 -11.97 -12.53
CA MET A 145 -13.91 -10.78 -11.79
C MET A 145 -14.03 -9.49 -12.61
N LYS A 146 -14.13 -9.58 -13.94
CA LYS A 146 -14.14 -8.43 -14.85
C LYS A 146 -15.29 -7.45 -14.55
N GLY A 147 -14.99 -6.16 -14.60
CA GLY A 147 -15.95 -5.10 -14.29
C GLY A 147 -16.23 -4.89 -12.80
N LYS A 148 -15.48 -5.57 -11.93
CA LYS A 148 -15.62 -5.47 -10.49
C LYS A 148 -14.30 -5.06 -9.83
N ILE A 149 -14.38 -4.42 -8.69
CA ILE A 149 -13.25 -4.23 -7.79
C ILE A 149 -13.05 -5.54 -7.02
N ILE A 150 -11.84 -6.07 -7.02
CA ILE A 150 -11.54 -7.33 -6.33
C ILE A 150 -10.58 -7.06 -5.18
N VAL A 151 -10.96 -7.45 -3.99
CA VAL A 151 -10.11 -7.43 -2.79
C VAL A 151 -9.63 -8.84 -2.53
N ILE A 152 -8.32 -9.05 -2.62
CA ILE A 152 -7.70 -10.37 -2.41
C ILE A 152 -6.87 -10.34 -1.13
N LYS A 153 -7.04 -11.34 -0.26
CA LYS A 153 -6.20 -11.58 0.93
C LYS A 153 -5.41 -12.86 0.75
N CYS A 154 -4.07 -12.78 0.85
CA CYS A 154 -3.17 -13.93 0.84
C CYS A 154 -2.76 -14.29 2.28
N TRP A 155 -2.88 -15.57 2.67
CA TRP A 155 -2.69 -16.00 4.04
C TRP A 155 -2.48 -17.52 4.17
N TYR A 156 -2.21 -17.99 5.40
CA TYR A 156 -2.20 -19.40 5.79
C TYR A 156 -2.57 -19.54 7.28
N ILE A 157 -2.98 -20.75 7.71
CA ILE A 157 -3.53 -21.03 9.05
C ILE A 157 -2.57 -20.62 10.20
N HIS A 158 -1.27 -20.81 10.04
CA HIS A 158 -0.27 -20.48 11.08
C HIS A 158 0.27 -19.05 11.00
N CYS A 159 -0.25 -18.23 10.10
CA CYS A 159 0.10 -16.82 9.99
C CYS A 159 -0.62 -16.00 11.07
N THR A 160 0.00 -15.84 12.24
CA THR A 160 -0.58 -15.08 13.36
C THR A 160 -1.04 -13.66 12.98
N PRO A 161 -0.25 -12.83 12.25
CA PRO A 161 -0.72 -11.50 11.84
C PRO A 161 -1.91 -11.58 10.87
N CYS A 162 -1.95 -12.56 9.96
CA CYS A 162 -3.07 -12.73 9.04
C CYS A 162 -4.39 -12.98 9.78
N ILE A 163 -4.35 -13.84 10.82
CA ILE A 163 -5.53 -14.24 11.60
C ILE A 163 -6.01 -13.10 12.51
N LYS A 164 -5.09 -12.27 13.00
CA LYS A 164 -5.44 -11.10 13.82
C LYS A 164 -6.28 -10.08 13.04
N GLU A 165 -6.18 -10.03 11.72
CA GLU A 165 -6.97 -9.14 10.87
C GLU A 165 -8.41 -9.66 10.58
N PHE A 166 -8.73 -10.93 10.85
CA PHE A 166 -10.03 -11.52 10.48
C PHE A 166 -11.23 -10.72 10.98
N PRO A 167 -11.29 -10.27 12.25
CA PRO A 167 -12.42 -9.45 12.71
C PRO A 167 -12.59 -8.15 11.89
N GLN A 168 -11.47 -7.51 11.55
CA GLN A 168 -11.47 -6.24 10.82
C GLN A 168 -11.87 -6.44 9.36
N VAL A 169 -11.32 -7.46 8.68
CA VAL A 169 -11.70 -7.76 7.29
C VAL A 169 -13.15 -8.25 7.17
N ASN A 170 -13.66 -8.99 8.17
CA ASN A 170 -15.08 -9.40 8.20
C ASN A 170 -16.00 -8.18 8.34
N LYS A 171 -15.63 -7.22 9.18
CA LYS A 171 -16.36 -5.97 9.32
C LYS A 171 -16.33 -5.17 8.00
N LEU A 172 -15.19 -5.12 7.33
CA LEU A 172 -15.08 -4.47 6.03
C LEU A 172 -16.00 -5.12 4.98
N VAL A 173 -16.08 -6.45 4.93
CA VAL A 173 -17.04 -7.15 4.05
C VAL A 173 -18.48 -6.73 4.34
N GLU A 174 -18.86 -6.64 5.62
CA GLU A 174 -20.20 -6.20 6.02
C GLU A 174 -20.48 -4.75 5.62
N GLU A 175 -19.50 -3.86 5.73
CA GLU A 175 -19.62 -2.45 5.30
C GLU A 175 -19.86 -2.31 3.78
N TYR A 176 -19.33 -3.24 2.98
CA TYR A 176 -19.49 -3.26 1.52
C TYR A 176 -20.51 -4.28 1.00
N LYS A 177 -21.33 -4.90 1.85
CA LYS A 177 -22.25 -5.99 1.47
C LYS A 177 -23.27 -5.64 0.38
N ASP A 178 -23.66 -4.37 0.29
CA ASP A 178 -24.60 -3.88 -0.70
C ASP A 178 -23.93 -3.51 -2.03
N ARG A 179 -22.61 -3.47 -2.09
CA ARG A 179 -21.80 -3.21 -3.28
C ARG A 179 -21.56 -4.50 -4.07
N LYS A 180 -22.44 -4.77 -5.05
CA LYS A 180 -22.35 -5.98 -5.90
C LYS A 180 -21.20 -5.94 -6.91
N ASP A 181 -20.59 -4.78 -7.07
CA ASP A 181 -19.41 -4.53 -7.91
C ASP A 181 -18.09 -4.70 -7.13
N ILE A 182 -18.12 -5.13 -5.87
CA ILE A 182 -16.92 -5.45 -5.07
C ILE A 182 -16.96 -6.90 -4.66
N LEU A 183 -15.88 -7.65 -4.90
CA LEU A 183 -15.72 -9.05 -4.48
C LEU A 183 -14.56 -9.19 -3.51
N PHE A 184 -14.76 -9.98 -2.47
CA PHE A 184 -13.76 -10.32 -1.47
C PHE A 184 -13.35 -11.78 -1.61
N ILE A 185 -12.10 -12.04 -1.97
CA ILE A 185 -11.54 -13.35 -2.25
C ILE A 185 -10.31 -13.56 -1.37
N SER A 186 -10.11 -14.75 -0.82
CA SER A 186 -8.88 -15.08 -0.11
C SER A 186 -8.18 -16.28 -0.72
N LEU A 187 -6.88 -16.19 -0.83
CA LEU A 187 -5.97 -17.25 -1.29
C LEU A 187 -5.29 -17.83 -0.06
N ALA A 188 -5.58 -19.08 0.26
CA ALA A 188 -4.99 -19.77 1.40
C ALA A 188 -4.01 -20.85 0.95
N GLU A 189 -2.86 -20.98 1.64
CA GLU A 189 -1.88 -22.05 1.33
C GLU A 189 -2.38 -23.44 1.69
N ASP A 190 -3.27 -23.52 2.67
CA ASP A 190 -3.69 -24.77 3.31
C ASP A 190 -4.75 -25.53 2.49
N SER A 191 -4.88 -26.84 2.78
CA SER A 191 -5.84 -27.71 2.07
C SER A 191 -7.30 -27.40 2.43
N PRO A 192 -8.27 -27.82 1.58
CA PRO A 192 -9.70 -27.65 1.88
C PRO A 192 -10.12 -28.21 3.23
N GLU A 193 -9.59 -29.38 3.61
CA GLU A 193 -9.92 -30.05 4.86
C GLU A 193 -9.42 -29.27 6.06
N GLN A 194 -8.18 -28.79 6.02
CA GLN A 194 -7.58 -27.97 7.08
C GLN A 194 -8.34 -26.65 7.23
N LEU A 195 -8.66 -26.00 6.13
CA LEU A 195 -9.38 -24.74 6.11
C LEU A 195 -10.80 -24.88 6.67
N LYS A 196 -11.55 -25.92 6.31
CA LYS A 196 -12.90 -26.17 6.85
C LYS A 196 -12.88 -26.32 8.37
N VAL A 197 -11.93 -27.09 8.91
CA VAL A 197 -11.76 -27.25 10.36
C VAL A 197 -11.35 -25.94 11.03
N PHE A 198 -10.46 -25.19 10.43
CA PHE A 198 -9.99 -23.92 11.00
C PHE A 198 -11.08 -22.85 10.98
N LEU A 199 -11.72 -22.65 9.84
CA LEU A 199 -12.73 -21.61 9.62
C LEU A 199 -14.03 -21.86 10.42
N SER A 200 -14.31 -23.09 10.82
CA SER A 200 -15.43 -23.38 11.74
C SER A 200 -15.25 -22.73 13.13
N ARG A 201 -14.00 -22.44 13.51
CA ARG A 201 -13.66 -21.81 14.81
C ARG A 201 -13.27 -20.32 14.67
N LYS A 202 -12.77 -19.94 13.49
CA LYS A 202 -12.32 -18.58 13.17
C LYS A 202 -12.84 -18.20 11.78
N PRO A 203 -14.09 -17.74 11.67
CA PRO A 203 -14.72 -17.47 10.38
C PRO A 203 -14.04 -16.31 9.65
N LEU A 204 -13.95 -16.43 8.32
CA LEU A 204 -13.54 -15.40 7.39
C LEU A 204 -14.65 -15.21 6.35
N SER A 205 -15.13 -13.98 6.19
CA SER A 205 -16.26 -13.65 5.29
C SER A 205 -15.86 -13.47 3.82
N TYR A 206 -14.64 -13.84 3.46
CA TYR A 206 -14.18 -13.88 2.06
C TYR A 206 -14.52 -15.23 1.42
N SER A 207 -14.72 -15.26 0.09
CA SER A 207 -14.67 -16.50 -0.67
C SER A 207 -13.27 -17.09 -0.59
N VAL A 208 -13.12 -18.28 0.01
CA VAL A 208 -11.81 -18.84 0.35
C VAL A 208 -11.39 -19.87 -0.70
N ILE A 209 -10.25 -19.66 -1.33
CA ILE A 209 -9.65 -20.55 -2.33
C ILE A 209 -8.47 -21.29 -1.69
N PRO A 210 -8.55 -22.62 -1.58
CA PRO A 210 -7.54 -23.46 -0.96
C PRO A 210 -6.37 -23.78 -1.89
N ASP A 211 -5.30 -24.39 -1.35
CA ASP A 211 -4.15 -24.95 -2.07
C ASP A 211 -3.39 -23.93 -2.94
N MET A 212 -3.35 -22.65 -2.51
CA MET A 212 -2.82 -21.55 -3.34
C MET A 212 -1.33 -21.29 -3.15
N LYS A 213 -0.60 -22.13 -2.40
CA LYS A 213 0.81 -21.91 -2.09
C LYS A 213 1.66 -21.70 -3.34
N GLU A 214 1.56 -22.63 -4.32
CA GLU A 214 2.35 -22.54 -5.54
C GLU A 214 2.00 -21.32 -6.39
N TYR A 215 0.70 -20.99 -6.49
CA TYR A 215 0.26 -19.81 -7.21
C TYR A 215 0.77 -18.51 -6.56
N MET A 216 0.67 -18.40 -5.25
CA MET A 216 1.18 -17.23 -4.51
C MET A 216 2.70 -17.09 -4.63
N ASN A 217 3.45 -18.20 -4.58
CA ASN A 217 4.90 -18.17 -4.71
C ASN A 217 5.36 -17.90 -6.15
N ASN A 218 4.75 -18.55 -7.15
CA ASN A 218 5.28 -18.55 -8.52
C ASN A 218 4.66 -17.44 -9.37
N ALA A 219 3.31 -17.26 -9.33
CA ALA A 219 2.63 -16.26 -10.14
C ALA A 219 2.62 -14.87 -9.47
N LEU A 220 2.39 -14.81 -8.15
CA LEU A 220 2.37 -13.57 -7.39
C LEU A 220 3.72 -13.24 -6.74
N GLN A 221 4.66 -14.19 -6.73
CA GLN A 221 6.00 -14.06 -6.16
C GLN A 221 5.99 -13.54 -4.71
N LEU A 222 5.01 -13.96 -3.90
CA LEU A 222 4.88 -13.51 -2.52
C LEU A 222 5.92 -14.19 -1.63
N ASN A 223 6.45 -13.42 -0.69
CA ASN A 223 7.40 -13.87 0.34
C ASN A 223 7.04 -13.37 1.75
N SER A 224 5.95 -12.61 1.88
CA SER A 224 5.48 -12.07 3.16
C SER A 224 3.95 -12.13 3.26
N PHE A 225 3.45 -12.33 4.48
CA PHE A 225 2.04 -12.44 4.79
C PHE A 225 1.68 -11.67 6.09
N PRO A 226 0.48 -11.06 6.17
CA PRO A 226 -0.51 -10.99 5.10
C PRO A 226 -0.05 -10.12 3.92
N THR A 227 -0.58 -10.42 2.74
CA THR A 227 -0.52 -9.52 1.59
C THR A 227 -1.93 -9.37 1.04
N HIS A 228 -2.33 -8.13 0.73
CA HIS A 228 -3.60 -7.85 0.10
C HIS A 228 -3.39 -7.23 -1.27
N PHE A 229 -4.28 -7.54 -2.20
CA PHE A 229 -4.36 -6.87 -3.49
C PHE A 229 -5.72 -6.19 -3.63
N ILE A 230 -5.73 -5.05 -4.30
CA ILE A 230 -6.94 -4.47 -4.87
C ILE A 230 -6.76 -4.50 -6.38
N LEU A 231 -7.71 -5.10 -7.09
CA LEU A 231 -7.79 -5.02 -8.54
C LEU A 231 -8.90 -4.03 -8.90
N ASN A 232 -8.64 -3.22 -9.90
CA ASN A 232 -9.64 -2.32 -10.46
C ASN A 232 -10.58 -3.07 -11.42
N LYS A 233 -11.59 -2.38 -11.95
CA LYS A 233 -12.61 -2.96 -12.85
C LYS A 233 -12.04 -3.48 -14.16
N GLU A 234 -10.87 -3.02 -14.57
CA GLU A 234 -10.11 -3.48 -15.73
C GLU A 234 -9.31 -4.76 -15.47
N GLY A 235 -9.22 -5.21 -14.21
CA GLY A 235 -8.42 -6.37 -13.81
C GLY A 235 -6.94 -6.07 -13.60
N LEU A 236 -6.58 -4.79 -13.50
CA LEU A 236 -5.23 -4.38 -13.17
C LEU A 236 -5.04 -4.34 -11.65
N ILE A 237 -3.85 -4.66 -11.18
CA ILE A 237 -3.48 -4.50 -9.79
C ILE A 237 -3.44 -3.01 -9.46
N SER A 238 -4.44 -2.50 -8.74
CA SER A 238 -4.48 -1.11 -8.30
C SER A 238 -3.52 -0.87 -7.15
N LYS A 239 -3.49 -1.79 -6.17
CA LYS A 239 -2.62 -1.72 -4.98
C LYS A 239 -2.18 -3.10 -4.50
N VAL A 240 -0.95 -3.14 -3.94
CA VAL A 240 -0.42 -4.27 -3.16
C VAL A 240 -0.09 -3.77 -1.75
N LEU A 241 -0.69 -4.38 -0.74
CA LEU A 241 -0.79 -3.81 0.60
C LEU A 241 -0.37 -4.83 1.67
N PRO A 242 0.44 -4.44 2.67
CA PRO A 242 1.01 -5.37 3.65
C PRO A 242 0.12 -5.64 4.87
N ASN A 243 -0.98 -4.91 5.05
CA ASN A 243 -1.83 -5.01 6.24
C ASN A 243 -3.23 -4.42 6.02
N PHE A 244 -4.13 -4.70 6.97
CA PHE A 244 -5.52 -4.25 6.95
C PHE A 244 -5.65 -2.72 6.93
N GLU A 245 -4.88 -1.99 7.72
CA GLU A 245 -4.99 -0.52 7.81
C GLU A 245 -4.70 0.15 6.45
N SER A 246 -3.76 -0.42 5.69
CA SER A 246 -3.47 0.04 4.33
C SER A 246 -4.57 -0.35 3.35
N LEU A 247 -5.15 -1.56 3.51
CA LEU A 247 -6.26 -2.05 2.70
C LEU A 247 -7.51 -1.17 2.85
N GLU A 248 -7.92 -0.89 4.08
CA GLU A 248 -9.11 -0.07 4.37
C GLU A 248 -9.04 1.30 3.68
N VAL A 249 -7.90 2.00 3.82
CA VAL A 249 -7.70 3.32 3.19
C VAL A 249 -7.68 3.23 1.66
N ALA A 250 -7.02 2.21 1.11
CA ALA A 250 -6.92 2.05 -0.33
C ALA A 250 -8.26 1.68 -0.96
N LEU A 251 -9.02 0.76 -0.35
CA LEU A 251 -10.34 0.37 -0.82
C LEU A 251 -11.34 1.54 -0.75
N ALA A 252 -11.32 2.31 0.33
CA ALA A 252 -12.16 3.50 0.46
C ALA A 252 -11.89 4.55 -0.63
N LYS A 253 -10.66 4.60 -1.17
CA LYS A 253 -10.32 5.45 -2.32
C LYS A 253 -10.78 4.82 -3.63
N GLU A 254 -10.45 3.54 -3.88
CA GLU A 254 -10.79 2.81 -5.12
C GLU A 254 -12.31 2.72 -5.34
N SER A 255 -13.07 2.51 -4.27
CA SER A 255 -14.52 2.31 -4.33
C SER A 255 -15.35 3.56 -4.66
N LYS A 256 -14.70 4.73 -4.81
CA LYS A 256 -15.34 5.98 -5.24
C LYS A 256 -15.50 6.08 -6.76
N PHE A 257 -14.80 5.26 -7.51
CA PHE A 257 -14.80 5.18 -8.97
C PHE A 257 -15.45 3.86 -9.43
#